data_7e96a0aa499032f0995885a8fa711d78
#
_entry.id   7e96a0aa499032f0995885a8fa711d78
#
_cell.length_a   1.000
_cell.length_b   1.000
_cell.length_c   1.000
_cell.angle_alpha   90.00
_cell.angle_beta   90.00
_cell.angle_gamma   90.00
#
_symmetry.space_group_name_H-M   'P 1'
#
loop_
_entity.id
_entity.type
_entity.pdbx_description
1 polymer ?
#
loop_
_entity_poly.entity_id
_entity_poly.type
_entity_poly.pdbx_seq_one_letter_code
_entity_poly.pdbx_strand_id
1 'polypeptide(L)'
;MQKKTFASDTDEMTAYLYQDPDLVAYYGFSPNCSLWAKGTEPFNVSFVLYDTQSKKILKRYDPSVTILKTSGTGADEEFSKYFTGTLRQTRKAYTETDKYGVEIKMSGTRIVSRVVPGYIVTASSGREVVCYASDMTYLISGVETTMYGSNYIPAEGVTADGTINNMAAGMNAVIVGSYNSRDMGTYKNGESYSLSSFGETNKLGDISSFSSWGTIDGVSMPDIAAPGSLVESATTTAYMSMMQQYDGGYTNSVKVGSKTYYWKVNMGTSMATPYMSGVAALWLEADPTLTTAQIKEIAKATAIKDDKVKTTANPVQFGAGKIDAYNGLKRVLENRVNALRGVDADKDILFRATGDNAYEAYVAGETAITVNVYDMSGRQVYSRRTSGDSVTFSLAGMPKGIYAVELCGSKTSHRLKMAVK
;
A
#
# COMPACT_ATOMS: atom_id res chain seq x y z
N MET A 1 -2.07 14.10 8.26
CA MET A 1 -3.14 15.01 7.78
C MET A 1 -3.67 15.82 8.95
N GLN A 2 -4.01 17.08 8.74
CA GLN A 2 -4.77 17.90 9.71
C GLN A 2 -6.19 18.13 9.16
N LYS A 3 -7.20 18.09 10.05
CA LYS A 3 -8.59 18.23 9.64
C LYS A 3 -9.33 19.08 10.67
N LYS A 4 -10.17 20.00 10.20
CA LYS A 4 -11.04 20.80 11.04
C LYS A 4 -12.37 21.10 10.36
N THR A 5 -13.48 20.92 11.09
CA THR A 5 -14.79 21.49 10.75
C THR A 5 -14.96 22.78 11.56
N PHE A 6 -15.21 23.90 10.88
CA PHE A 6 -15.27 25.22 11.48
C PHE A 6 -16.60 25.41 12.21
N ALA A 7 -16.54 25.77 13.49
CA ALA A 7 -17.74 26.03 14.30
C ALA A 7 -18.34 27.42 14.02
N SER A 8 -17.52 28.37 13.58
CA SER A 8 -17.88 29.74 13.19
C SER A 8 -16.95 30.30 12.15
N ASP A 9 -17.30 31.43 11.53
CA ASP A 9 -16.48 32.10 10.52
C ASP A 9 -15.21 32.73 11.12
N THR A 10 -15.12 32.84 12.44
CA THR A 10 -13.93 33.32 13.18
C THR A 10 -13.07 32.21 13.75
N ASP A 11 -13.50 30.95 13.60
CA ASP A 11 -12.72 29.81 14.04
C ASP A 11 -11.50 29.61 13.14
N GLU A 12 -10.39 29.14 13.71
CA GLU A 12 -9.12 29.05 13.01
C GLU A 12 -8.53 27.62 13.05
N MET A 13 -7.98 27.19 11.94
CA MET A 13 -7.11 26.02 11.86
C MET A 13 -5.68 26.49 11.62
N THR A 14 -4.79 26.18 12.53
CA THR A 14 -3.40 26.65 12.49
C THR A 14 -2.43 25.49 12.50
N ALA A 15 -1.40 25.56 11.65
CA ALA A 15 -0.23 24.70 11.76
C ALA A 15 1.02 25.42 11.24
N TYR A 16 2.17 24.99 11.76
CA TYR A 16 3.48 25.43 11.32
C TYR A 16 4.15 24.29 10.54
N LEU A 17 4.81 24.65 9.42
CA LEU A 17 5.40 23.71 8.49
C LEU A 17 6.84 23.44 8.91
N TYR A 18 7.05 22.37 9.65
CA TYR A 18 8.34 22.00 10.19
C TYR A 18 8.98 20.87 9.35
N GLN A 19 10.26 21.01 9.09
CA GLN A 19 11.09 19.94 8.55
C GLN A 19 12.27 19.71 9.49
N ASP A 20 12.57 18.43 9.73
CA ASP A 20 13.68 18.03 10.58
C ASP A 20 15.01 18.56 10.04
N PRO A 21 15.85 19.20 10.87
CA PRO A 21 17.13 19.75 10.42
C PRO A 21 18.07 18.73 9.76
N ASP A 22 18.07 17.48 10.24
CA ASP A 22 18.93 16.42 9.69
C ASP A 22 18.46 16.02 8.29
N LEU A 23 17.15 15.99 8.06
CA LEU A 23 16.58 15.74 6.73
C LEU A 23 16.78 16.94 5.80
N VAL A 24 16.68 18.16 6.32
CA VAL A 24 16.94 19.39 5.54
C VAL A 24 18.37 19.44 5.02
N ALA A 25 19.35 18.94 5.79
CA ALA A 25 20.75 18.85 5.35
C ALA A 25 20.94 17.99 4.11
N TYR A 26 20.11 16.96 3.93
CA TYR A 26 20.16 16.05 2.78
C TYR A 26 19.30 16.48 1.60
N TYR A 27 18.09 16.97 1.86
CA TYR A 27 17.05 17.20 0.85
C TYR A 27 16.76 18.67 0.58
N GLY A 28 17.38 19.58 1.33
CA GLY A 28 17.07 21.00 1.29
C GLY A 28 15.79 21.37 2.02
N PHE A 29 15.58 22.68 2.24
CA PHE A 29 14.42 23.21 2.93
C PHE A 29 13.33 23.58 1.92
N SER A 30 12.29 22.76 1.83
CA SER A 30 11.17 22.97 0.92
C SER A 30 9.84 22.51 1.51
N PRO A 31 9.43 23.05 2.68
CA PRO A 31 8.18 22.65 3.29
C PRO A 31 7.00 22.96 2.39
N ASN A 32 6.08 21.98 2.26
CA ASN A 32 4.89 22.15 1.46
C ASN A 32 3.68 21.40 2.05
N CYS A 33 2.50 21.92 1.76
CA CYS A 33 1.24 21.26 2.09
C CYS A 33 0.15 21.68 1.11
N SER A 34 -0.92 20.90 1.06
CA SER A 34 -2.13 21.20 0.28
C SER A 34 -3.37 21.13 1.17
N LEU A 35 -4.17 22.19 1.10
CA LEU A 35 -5.43 22.35 1.83
C LEU A 35 -6.59 22.13 0.87
N TRP A 36 -7.61 21.41 1.31
CA TRP A 36 -8.75 21.04 0.49
C TRP A 36 -10.06 21.19 1.26
N ALA A 37 -11.08 21.68 0.58
CA ALA A 37 -12.46 21.66 1.07
C ALA A 37 -13.41 21.21 -0.04
N LYS A 38 -14.55 20.60 0.35
CA LYS A 38 -15.66 20.34 -0.55
C LYS A 38 -16.32 21.66 -0.95
N GLY A 39 -16.87 21.73 -2.15
CA GLY A 39 -17.39 22.95 -2.75
C GLY A 39 -16.32 23.82 -3.40
N THR A 40 -16.68 24.56 -4.43
CA THR A 40 -15.78 25.43 -5.21
C THR A 40 -15.56 26.80 -4.58
N GLU A 41 -16.31 27.15 -3.53
CA GLU A 41 -16.17 28.41 -2.82
C GLU A 41 -14.80 28.52 -2.14
N PRO A 42 -14.13 29.67 -2.18
CA PRO A 42 -12.85 29.88 -1.54
C PRO A 42 -12.96 29.86 0.00
N PHE A 43 -11.87 29.49 0.65
CA PHE A 43 -11.61 29.73 2.07
C PHE A 43 -10.34 30.57 2.22
N ASN A 44 -10.19 31.26 3.36
CA ASN A 44 -9.06 32.15 3.56
C ASN A 44 -7.86 31.39 4.14
N VAL A 45 -6.66 31.72 3.62
CA VAL A 45 -5.38 31.20 4.12
C VAL A 45 -4.43 32.38 4.31
N SER A 46 -4.02 32.60 5.53
CA SER A 46 -2.99 33.57 5.92
C SER A 46 -1.65 32.86 6.12
N PHE A 47 -0.58 33.38 5.55
CA PHE A 47 0.76 32.96 5.96
C PHE A 47 1.09 33.46 7.36
N VAL A 48 1.88 32.68 8.10
CA VAL A 48 2.45 33.08 9.39
C VAL A 48 3.93 32.72 9.45
N LEU A 49 4.69 33.51 10.22
CA LEU A 49 6.05 33.20 10.64
C LEU A 49 6.00 32.88 12.14
N TYR A 50 6.46 31.72 12.54
CA TYR A 50 6.40 31.24 13.91
C TYR A 50 7.79 30.97 14.46
N ASP A 51 8.10 31.50 15.64
CA ASP A 51 9.33 31.22 16.37
C ASP A 51 9.08 30.08 17.37
N THR A 52 9.71 28.94 17.11
CA THR A 52 9.57 27.73 17.92
C THR A 52 10.16 27.86 19.32
N GLN A 53 11.12 28.77 19.53
CA GLN A 53 11.75 29.01 20.83
C GLN A 53 10.88 29.90 21.72
N SER A 54 10.43 31.04 21.21
CA SER A 54 9.55 31.95 21.98
C SER A 54 8.08 31.48 21.97
N LYS A 55 7.74 30.48 21.16
CA LYS A 55 6.38 29.96 20.97
C LYS A 55 5.40 31.07 20.56
N LYS A 56 5.83 31.99 19.68
CA LYS A 56 5.03 33.14 19.22
C LYS A 56 4.98 33.24 17.71
N ILE A 57 3.82 33.68 17.20
CA ILE A 57 3.69 34.15 15.84
C ILE A 57 4.38 35.54 15.76
N LEU A 58 5.43 35.63 14.95
CA LEU A 58 6.18 36.84 14.71
C LEU A 58 5.44 37.77 13.75
N LYS A 59 4.81 37.17 12.73
CA LYS A 59 4.06 37.89 11.69
C LYS A 59 2.90 37.04 11.20
N ARG A 60 1.73 37.64 11.06
CA ARG A 60 0.60 37.12 10.30
C ARG A 60 0.37 38.04 9.11
N TYR A 61 0.23 37.45 7.95
CA TYR A 61 -0.03 38.17 6.70
C TYR A 61 -1.53 38.15 6.36
N ASP A 62 -1.98 39.20 5.66
CA ASP A 62 -3.35 39.25 5.16
C ASP A 62 -3.63 38.06 4.21
N PRO A 63 -4.83 37.47 4.23
CA PRO A 63 -5.18 36.36 3.31
C PRO A 63 -5.00 36.68 1.84
N SER A 64 -5.03 37.95 1.40
CA SER A 64 -4.78 38.35 0.02
C SER A 64 -3.33 38.14 -0.43
N VAL A 65 -2.39 38.03 0.50
CA VAL A 65 -0.97 37.80 0.21
C VAL A 65 -0.77 36.35 -0.26
N THR A 66 -0.50 36.18 -1.55
CA THR A 66 -0.31 34.84 -2.15
C THR A 66 1.16 34.49 -2.37
N ILE A 67 2.08 35.43 -2.17
CA ILE A 67 3.51 35.20 -2.32
C ILE A 67 4.30 36.09 -1.39
N LEU A 68 5.28 35.52 -0.69
CA LEU A 68 6.36 36.19 0.00
C LEU A 68 7.66 35.84 -0.72
N LYS A 69 8.54 36.83 -0.92
CA LYS A 69 9.83 36.64 -1.59
C LYS A 69 10.89 37.58 -1.02
N THR A 70 12.14 37.16 -1.12
CA THR A 70 13.26 37.83 -0.49
C THR A 70 14.06 38.73 -1.44
N SER A 71 13.72 38.75 -2.74
CA SER A 71 14.42 39.55 -3.74
C SER A 71 13.49 40.03 -4.84
N GLY A 72 13.92 41.07 -5.55
CA GLY A 72 13.17 41.69 -6.66
C GLY A 72 12.02 42.58 -6.18
N THR A 73 11.24 43.08 -7.13
CA THR A 73 10.11 43.99 -6.84
C THR A 73 9.09 43.32 -5.95
N GLY A 74 8.75 43.94 -4.80
CA GLY A 74 7.82 43.42 -3.79
C GLY A 74 8.45 42.35 -2.88
N ALA A 75 9.76 42.41 -2.65
CA ALA A 75 10.41 41.65 -1.58
C ALA A 75 9.82 42.06 -0.22
N ASP A 76 9.60 41.04 0.65
CA ASP A 76 9.07 41.25 2.00
C ASP A 76 10.23 41.32 3.01
N GLU A 77 10.34 42.46 3.69
CA GLU A 77 11.45 42.70 4.63
C GLU A 77 11.39 41.77 5.86
N GLU A 78 10.20 41.48 6.39
CA GLU A 78 10.06 40.62 7.55
C GLU A 78 10.40 39.17 7.21
N PHE A 79 9.88 38.65 6.10
CA PHE A 79 10.20 37.32 5.61
C PHE A 79 11.70 37.15 5.32
N SER A 80 12.32 38.17 4.74
CA SER A 80 13.76 38.18 4.37
C SER A 80 14.71 38.10 5.58
N LYS A 81 14.26 38.41 6.78
CA LYS A 81 15.06 38.23 8.01
C LYS A 81 15.31 36.76 8.35
N TYR A 82 14.40 35.87 7.94
CA TYR A 82 14.38 34.49 8.39
C TYR A 82 14.62 33.49 7.27
N PHE A 83 14.39 33.87 6.03
CA PHE A 83 14.44 32.98 4.86
C PHE A 83 15.13 33.61 3.67
N THR A 84 15.59 32.76 2.72
CA THR A 84 15.83 33.16 1.33
C THR A 84 14.82 32.49 0.42
N GLY A 85 14.57 33.06 -0.76
CA GLY A 85 13.68 32.43 -1.76
C GLY A 85 12.22 32.89 -1.68
N THR A 86 11.29 31.98 -1.82
CA THR A 86 9.86 32.28 -1.93
C THR A 86 8.99 31.33 -1.11
N LEU A 87 7.93 31.87 -0.48
CA LEU A 87 6.80 31.13 0.05
C LEU A 87 5.56 31.54 -0.75
N ARG A 88 4.90 30.58 -1.41
CA ARG A 88 3.77 30.83 -2.32
C ARG A 88 2.56 30.00 -1.93
N GLN A 89 1.36 30.57 -2.09
CA GLN A 89 0.12 29.83 -2.14
C GLN A 89 -0.52 29.91 -3.53
N THR A 90 -0.91 28.76 -4.07
CA THR A 90 -1.64 28.63 -5.32
C THR A 90 -3.06 28.16 -5.01
N ARG A 91 -4.06 28.87 -5.50
CA ARG A 91 -5.48 28.63 -5.22
C ARG A 91 -6.19 28.19 -6.48
N LYS A 92 -7.04 27.16 -6.38
CA LYS A 92 -7.79 26.64 -7.52
C LYS A 92 -9.12 26.03 -7.11
N ALA A 93 -10.18 26.41 -7.83
CA ALA A 93 -11.45 25.69 -7.81
C ALA A 93 -11.38 24.54 -8.83
N TYR A 94 -11.81 23.35 -8.41
CA TYR A 94 -11.87 22.13 -9.21
C TYR A 94 -13.35 21.78 -9.40
N THR A 95 -13.96 22.31 -10.45
CA THR A 95 -15.39 22.18 -10.72
C THR A 95 -15.81 20.74 -11.01
N GLU A 96 -14.94 19.94 -11.66
CA GLU A 96 -15.20 18.54 -12.00
C GLU A 96 -15.31 17.64 -10.76
N THR A 97 -14.68 18.00 -9.65
CA THR A 97 -14.68 17.23 -8.40
C THR A 97 -15.36 17.94 -7.24
N ASP A 98 -15.96 19.11 -7.49
CA ASP A 98 -16.61 19.96 -6.48
C ASP A 98 -15.69 20.21 -5.27
N LYS A 99 -14.46 20.71 -5.53
CA LYS A 99 -13.46 20.98 -4.49
C LYS A 99 -12.79 22.33 -4.71
N TYR A 100 -12.36 22.95 -3.61
CA TYR A 100 -11.45 24.09 -3.62
C TYR A 100 -10.12 23.69 -2.96
N GLY A 101 -9.00 23.98 -3.61
CA GLY A 101 -7.66 23.64 -3.15
C GLY A 101 -6.75 24.85 -3.01
N VAL A 102 -5.91 24.83 -1.98
CA VAL A 102 -4.81 25.79 -1.77
C VAL A 102 -3.53 25.01 -1.53
N GLU A 103 -2.58 25.13 -2.45
CA GLU A 103 -1.24 24.57 -2.29
C GLU A 103 -0.31 25.63 -1.68
N ILE A 104 0.41 25.31 -0.62
CA ILE A 104 1.46 26.14 -0.01
C ILE A 104 2.79 25.45 -0.27
N LYS A 105 3.73 26.17 -0.91
CA LYS A 105 5.06 25.68 -1.22
C LYS A 105 6.12 26.72 -0.92
N MET A 106 7.18 26.29 -0.26
CA MET A 106 8.38 27.07 -0.09
C MET A 106 9.51 26.56 -0.99
N SER A 107 10.27 27.50 -1.57
CA SER A 107 11.52 27.24 -2.29
C SER A 107 12.57 28.20 -1.80
N GLY A 108 13.64 27.69 -1.20
CA GLY A 108 14.71 28.53 -0.67
C GLY A 108 15.42 27.88 0.51
N THR A 109 15.97 28.72 1.39
CA THR A 109 16.67 28.25 2.59
C THR A 109 16.16 28.97 3.83
N ARG A 110 16.31 28.32 4.97
CA ARG A 110 16.01 28.88 6.28
C ARG A 110 17.29 29.49 6.86
N ILE A 111 17.27 30.82 7.13
CA ILE A 111 18.41 31.56 7.72
C ILE A 111 18.41 31.39 9.23
N VAL A 112 17.25 31.45 9.88
CA VAL A 112 17.10 31.33 11.33
C VAL A 112 16.38 30.04 11.64
N SER A 113 17.10 29.05 12.18
CA SER A 113 16.64 27.67 12.38
C SER A 113 15.37 27.52 13.24
N ARG A 114 15.17 28.43 14.19
CA ARG A 114 14.00 28.43 15.07
C ARG A 114 12.73 29.02 14.45
N VAL A 115 12.83 29.74 13.32
CA VAL A 115 11.66 30.32 12.66
C VAL A 115 11.19 29.42 11.54
N VAL A 116 9.91 29.11 11.55
CA VAL A 116 9.26 28.25 10.55
C VAL A 116 8.07 28.96 9.91
N PRO A 117 7.79 28.74 8.63
CA PRO A 117 6.58 29.22 8.02
C PRO A 117 5.38 28.40 8.48
N GLY A 118 4.20 28.96 8.38
CA GLY A 118 2.95 28.24 8.68
C GLY A 118 1.76 28.92 8.03
N TYR A 119 0.58 28.45 8.39
CA TYR A 119 -0.68 28.98 7.92
C TYR A 119 -1.72 29.11 9.03
N ILE A 120 -2.63 30.03 8.85
CA ILE A 120 -3.91 30.09 9.55
C ILE A 120 -5.01 30.07 8.49
N VAL A 121 -5.95 29.13 8.63
CA VAL A 121 -7.14 29.00 7.78
C VAL A 121 -8.36 29.50 8.52
N THR A 122 -9.21 30.26 7.84
CA THR A 122 -10.58 30.55 8.27
C THR A 122 -11.56 30.17 7.14
N ALA A 123 -12.70 29.61 7.49
CA ALA A 123 -13.72 29.20 6.56
C ALA A 123 -15.12 29.41 7.18
N SER A 124 -16.16 29.36 6.36
CA SER A 124 -17.53 29.48 6.82
C SER A 124 -17.91 28.38 7.79
N SER A 125 -18.80 28.69 8.73
CA SER A 125 -19.34 27.74 9.71
C SER A 125 -19.86 26.46 9.02
N GLY A 126 -19.58 25.31 9.61
CA GLY A 126 -19.94 23.98 9.10
C GLY A 126 -19.01 23.45 8.01
N ARG A 127 -18.10 24.28 7.47
CA ARG A 127 -17.18 23.84 6.42
C ARG A 127 -16.04 23.02 7.01
N GLU A 128 -15.69 21.93 6.35
CA GLU A 128 -14.53 21.12 6.67
C GLU A 128 -13.37 21.48 5.74
N VAL A 129 -12.19 21.71 6.31
CA VAL A 129 -10.93 21.85 5.58
C VAL A 129 -9.94 20.78 6.03
N VAL A 130 -9.31 20.14 5.07
CA VAL A 130 -8.31 19.09 5.29
C VAL A 130 -6.97 19.56 4.73
N CYS A 131 -5.88 19.41 5.48
CA CYS A 131 -4.51 19.70 5.06
C CYS A 131 -3.68 18.43 5.00
N TYR A 132 -3.01 18.22 3.87
CA TYR A 132 -1.99 17.20 3.67
C TYR A 132 -0.63 17.85 3.57
N ALA A 133 0.29 17.48 4.45
CA ALA A 133 1.70 17.84 4.31
C ALA A 133 2.42 16.80 3.46
N SER A 134 3.41 17.22 2.71
CA SER A 134 4.27 16.39 1.86
C SER A 134 5.75 16.75 2.02
N ASP A 135 6.63 16.00 1.37
CA ASP A 135 8.08 16.22 1.37
C ASP A 135 8.69 16.36 2.78
N MET A 136 8.38 15.38 3.64
CA MET A 136 8.87 15.33 5.02
C MET A 136 8.50 16.56 5.86
N THR A 137 7.41 17.23 5.52
CA THR A 137 6.85 18.37 6.26
C THR A 137 5.91 17.87 7.36
N TYR A 138 6.17 18.26 8.60
CA TYR A 138 5.31 18.00 9.75
C TYR A 138 4.43 19.21 10.03
N LEU A 139 3.15 18.95 10.32
CA LEU A 139 2.19 19.95 10.75
C LEU A 139 2.23 20.02 12.29
N ILE A 140 2.86 21.06 12.83
CA ILE A 140 3.11 21.19 14.26
C ILE A 140 2.40 22.42 14.85
N SER A 141 2.11 22.37 16.16
CA SER A 141 1.74 23.54 16.96
C SER A 141 2.94 24.10 17.74
N GLY A 142 4.02 23.36 17.88
CA GLY A 142 5.22 23.76 18.56
C GLY A 142 6.30 22.69 18.57
N VAL A 143 7.44 23.05 19.19
CA VAL A 143 8.57 22.13 19.41
C VAL A 143 8.93 22.19 20.89
N GLU A 144 9.14 21.02 21.50
CA GLU A 144 9.70 20.89 22.84
C GLU A 144 11.12 20.37 22.75
N THR A 145 12.07 21.10 23.35
CA THR A 145 13.44 20.64 23.47
C THR A 145 13.55 19.76 24.70
N THR A 146 13.99 18.52 24.53
CA THR A 146 14.26 17.57 25.61
C THR A 146 15.76 17.31 25.73
N MET A 147 16.17 16.61 26.78
CA MET A 147 17.57 16.20 26.99
C MET A 147 18.09 15.27 25.88
N TYR A 148 17.17 14.64 25.10
CA TYR A 148 17.46 13.67 24.03
C TYR A 148 17.14 14.18 22.62
N GLY A 149 16.85 15.48 22.44
CA GLY A 149 16.52 16.08 21.16
C GLY A 149 15.26 16.93 21.18
N SER A 150 14.70 17.20 20.02
CA SER A 150 13.47 17.99 19.88
C SER A 150 12.28 17.07 19.60
N ASN A 151 11.23 17.19 20.41
CA ASN A 151 9.93 16.56 20.16
C ASN A 151 8.99 17.57 19.50
N TYR A 152 8.32 17.14 18.42
CA TYR A 152 7.31 17.97 17.77
C TYR A 152 5.97 17.78 18.47
N ILE A 153 5.28 18.89 18.73
CA ILE A 153 3.89 18.86 19.19
C ILE A 153 3.01 18.94 17.94
N PRO A 154 2.25 17.90 17.59
CA PRO A 154 1.35 17.94 16.44
C PRO A 154 0.37 19.10 16.55
N ALA A 155 0.00 19.71 15.43
CA ALA A 155 -1.05 20.71 15.43
C ALA A 155 -2.41 20.07 15.80
N GLU A 156 -3.33 20.87 16.32
CA GLU A 156 -4.69 20.41 16.63
C GLU A 156 -5.35 19.80 15.37
N GLY A 157 -6.03 18.68 15.54
CA GLY A 157 -6.68 17.96 14.44
C GLY A 157 -5.74 17.15 13.53
N VAL A 158 -4.46 17.04 13.88
CA VAL A 158 -3.53 16.16 13.15
C VAL A 158 -3.84 14.70 13.47
N THR A 159 -4.03 13.92 12.44
CA THR A 159 -4.32 12.49 12.50
C THR A 159 -3.62 11.75 11.36
N ALA A 160 -3.42 10.44 11.54
CA ALA A 160 -2.97 9.54 10.48
C ALA A 160 -4.12 9.09 9.55
N ASP A 161 -5.38 9.42 9.87
CA ASP A 161 -6.53 9.13 9.01
C ASP A 161 -6.42 9.90 7.68
N GLY A 162 -6.73 9.22 6.57
CA GLY A 162 -6.70 9.82 5.25
C GLY A 162 -5.29 10.09 4.67
N THR A 163 -4.24 9.49 5.25
CA THR A 163 -2.85 9.68 4.78
C THR A 163 -2.43 8.73 3.66
N ILE A 164 -3.38 8.03 3.05
CA ILE A 164 -3.13 7.16 1.90
C ILE A 164 -2.51 7.98 0.75
N ASN A 165 -1.41 7.47 0.19
CA ASN A 165 -0.76 8.08 -0.96
C ASN A 165 -1.71 8.12 -2.16
N ASN A 166 -1.74 9.23 -2.89
CA ASN A 166 -2.62 9.43 -4.05
C ASN A 166 -2.40 8.40 -5.18
N MET A 167 -1.18 7.88 -5.34
CA MET A 167 -0.90 6.79 -6.30
C MET A 167 -1.60 5.48 -5.89
N ALA A 168 -1.88 5.29 -4.61
CA ALA A 168 -2.60 4.12 -4.09
C ALA A 168 -4.13 4.29 -4.14
N ALA A 169 -4.66 5.48 -4.47
CA ALA A 169 -6.10 5.74 -4.54
C ALA A 169 -6.80 5.12 -5.77
N GLY A 170 -6.09 4.34 -6.59
CA GLY A 170 -6.65 3.66 -7.76
C GLY A 170 -7.53 2.48 -7.38
N MET A 171 -8.78 2.47 -7.87
CA MET A 171 -9.77 1.40 -7.60
C MET A 171 -9.32 0.01 -8.07
N ASN A 172 -8.44 -0.05 -9.08
CA ASN A 172 -7.96 -1.29 -9.71
C ASN A 172 -6.63 -1.80 -9.13
N ALA A 173 -6.16 -1.28 -8.01
CA ALA A 173 -4.97 -1.75 -7.31
C ALA A 173 -5.34 -2.38 -5.96
N VAL A 174 -4.56 -3.34 -5.49
CA VAL A 174 -4.64 -3.83 -4.11
C VAL A 174 -3.85 -2.88 -3.22
N ILE A 175 -4.52 -2.22 -2.31
CA ILE A 175 -3.90 -1.27 -1.38
C ILE A 175 -3.44 -2.00 -0.13
N VAL A 176 -2.14 -1.90 0.18
CA VAL A 176 -1.50 -2.72 1.20
C VAL A 176 -0.99 -1.87 2.36
N GLY A 177 -1.48 -2.17 3.56
CA GLY A 177 -0.94 -1.66 4.82
C GLY A 177 0.23 -2.50 5.32
N SER A 178 0.94 -1.99 6.32
CA SER A 178 2.10 -2.66 6.93
C SER A 178 1.81 -3.07 8.37
N TYR A 179 2.17 -4.30 8.73
CA TYR A 179 2.20 -4.72 10.13
C TYR A 179 3.59 -5.24 10.55
N ASN A 180 3.87 -5.21 11.86
CA ASN A 180 5.14 -5.63 12.43
C ASN A 180 5.20 -7.15 12.54
N SER A 181 5.87 -7.82 11.61
CA SER A 181 5.97 -9.29 11.53
C SER A 181 7.20 -9.85 12.24
N ARG A 182 8.15 -9.00 12.60
CA ARG A 182 9.39 -9.33 13.32
C ARG A 182 9.71 -8.20 14.30
N ASP A 183 10.27 -8.52 15.46
CA ASP A 183 10.61 -7.55 16.51
C ASP A 183 12.11 -7.25 16.60
N MET A 184 12.97 -8.20 16.20
CA MET A 184 14.42 -8.07 16.26
C MET A 184 15.13 -9.00 15.28
N GLY A 185 16.41 -8.78 15.10
CA GLY A 185 17.31 -9.63 14.36
C GLY A 185 18.78 -9.27 14.60
N THR A 186 19.69 -9.90 13.86
CA THR A 186 21.13 -9.69 14.01
C THR A 186 21.77 -9.49 12.65
N TYR A 187 22.60 -8.47 12.54
CA TYR A 187 23.43 -8.26 11.36
C TYR A 187 24.57 -9.27 11.29
N LYS A 188 25.18 -9.39 10.13
CA LYS A 188 26.30 -10.30 9.89
C LYS A 188 27.52 -10.02 10.78
N ASN A 189 27.71 -8.77 11.21
CA ASN A 189 28.75 -8.34 12.14
C ASN A 189 28.48 -8.69 13.61
N GLY A 190 27.31 -9.26 13.92
CA GLY A 190 26.91 -9.64 15.28
C GLY A 190 26.11 -8.57 16.05
N GLU A 191 25.95 -7.36 15.49
CA GLU A 191 25.13 -6.32 16.10
C GLU A 191 23.65 -6.66 15.96
N SER A 192 22.87 -6.38 17.02
CA SER A 192 21.41 -6.60 17.00
C SER A 192 20.68 -5.36 16.48
N TYR A 193 19.59 -5.59 15.79
CA TYR A 193 18.62 -4.58 15.42
C TYR A 193 17.21 -4.96 15.92
N SER A 194 16.37 -3.96 16.15
CA SER A 194 15.00 -4.15 16.64
C SER A 194 14.05 -3.14 16.01
N LEU A 195 12.75 -3.30 16.23
CA LEU A 195 11.75 -2.31 15.82
C LEU A 195 12.11 -0.90 16.31
N SER A 196 12.49 -0.77 17.57
CA SER A 196 12.84 0.53 18.15
C SER A 196 14.12 1.16 17.56
N SER A 197 15.11 0.34 17.13
CA SER A 197 16.31 0.87 16.46
C SER A 197 16.02 1.44 15.07
N PHE A 198 14.87 1.06 14.50
CA PHE A 198 14.34 1.62 13.24
C PHE A 198 13.26 2.69 13.47
N GLY A 199 13.07 3.16 14.71
CA GLY A 199 12.09 4.19 15.05
C GLY A 199 10.63 3.69 15.10
N GLU A 200 10.40 2.39 15.04
CA GLU A 200 9.06 1.81 15.16
C GLU A 200 8.62 1.77 16.63
N THR A 201 7.46 2.31 16.94
CA THR A 201 6.92 2.44 18.30
C THR A 201 5.92 1.35 18.67
N ASN A 202 5.32 0.70 17.68
CA ASN A 202 4.34 -0.36 17.88
C ASN A 202 5.02 -1.72 18.03
N LYS A 203 4.32 -2.66 18.67
CA LYS A 203 4.87 -3.98 19.02
C LYS A 203 4.70 -4.97 17.87
N LEU A 204 5.34 -6.13 18.05
CA LEU A 204 5.15 -7.29 17.17
C LEU A 204 3.65 -7.63 17.03
N GLY A 205 3.23 -7.83 15.79
CA GLY A 205 1.85 -8.13 15.42
C GLY A 205 0.93 -6.92 15.29
N ASP A 206 1.28 -5.76 15.82
CA ASP A 206 0.52 -4.52 15.64
C ASP A 206 0.69 -3.97 14.22
N ILE A 207 -0.21 -3.07 13.82
CA ILE A 207 0.00 -2.26 12.61
C ILE A 207 1.29 -1.44 12.78
N SER A 208 2.07 -1.27 11.71
CA SER A 208 3.26 -0.42 11.77
C SER A 208 2.86 1.04 11.97
N SER A 209 3.57 1.77 12.82
CA SER A 209 3.25 3.16 13.17
C SER A 209 3.21 4.10 11.96
N PHE A 210 4.00 3.78 10.93
CA PHE A 210 4.07 4.53 9.67
C PHE A 210 3.01 4.11 8.63
N SER A 211 2.21 3.06 8.89
CA SER A 211 1.24 2.56 7.91
C SER A 211 0.08 3.53 7.76
N SER A 212 -0.06 4.09 6.57
CA SER A 212 -1.17 4.98 6.22
C SER A 212 -2.50 4.23 6.10
N TRP A 213 -3.59 4.91 6.44
CA TRP A 213 -4.95 4.39 6.38
C TRP A 213 -5.96 5.53 6.24
N GLY A 214 -7.19 5.20 5.90
CA GLY A 214 -8.28 6.17 5.86
C GLY A 214 -9.48 5.71 5.05
N THR A 215 -10.51 6.55 5.04
CA THR A 215 -11.70 6.38 4.20
C THR A 215 -11.81 7.56 3.25
N ILE A 216 -11.76 7.29 1.95
CA ILE A 216 -11.86 8.29 0.88
C ILE A 216 -13.10 7.96 0.04
N ASP A 217 -14.02 8.90 -0.07
CA ASP A 217 -15.28 8.76 -0.81
C ASP A 217 -16.05 7.45 -0.44
N GLY A 218 -16.08 7.11 0.86
CA GLY A 218 -16.75 5.93 1.38
C GLY A 218 -15.98 4.61 1.23
N VAL A 219 -14.78 4.63 0.61
CA VAL A 219 -13.93 3.45 0.46
C VAL A 219 -12.85 3.46 1.52
N SER A 220 -12.87 2.46 2.41
CA SER A 220 -11.85 2.27 3.43
C SER A 220 -10.60 1.61 2.86
N MET A 221 -9.43 2.12 3.22
CA MET A 221 -8.10 1.67 2.80
C MET A 221 -7.19 1.53 4.02
N PRO A 222 -6.23 0.58 4.03
CA PRO A 222 -5.86 -0.37 2.96
C PRO A 222 -6.91 -1.48 2.75
N ASP A 223 -6.75 -2.28 1.69
CA ASP A 223 -7.56 -3.50 1.48
C ASP A 223 -7.15 -4.62 2.44
N ILE A 224 -5.84 -4.74 2.70
CA ILE A 224 -5.20 -5.80 3.48
C ILE A 224 -3.89 -5.30 4.08
N ALA A 225 -3.43 -5.88 5.18
CA ALA A 225 -2.10 -5.63 5.74
C ALA A 225 -1.15 -6.80 5.46
N ALA A 226 0.10 -6.49 5.13
CA ALA A 226 1.17 -7.48 4.90
C ALA A 226 2.41 -7.15 5.74
N PRO A 227 3.36 -8.11 5.91
CA PRO A 227 4.62 -7.86 6.59
C PRO A 227 5.40 -6.70 5.97
N GLY A 228 5.67 -5.64 6.75
CA GLY A 228 6.40 -4.47 6.23
C GLY A 228 7.44 -3.91 7.18
N SER A 229 7.61 -4.48 8.38
CA SER A 229 8.66 -4.07 9.32
C SER A 229 9.71 -5.17 9.48
N LEU A 230 10.97 -4.77 9.47
CA LEU A 230 12.15 -5.63 9.56
C LEU A 230 12.13 -6.78 8.53
N VAL A 231 11.73 -6.45 7.30
CA VAL A 231 11.71 -7.39 6.18
C VAL A 231 13.11 -7.53 5.61
N GLU A 232 13.61 -8.76 5.62
CA GLU A 232 14.89 -9.09 5.02
C GLU A 232 14.70 -9.43 3.53
N SER A 233 15.47 -8.79 2.67
CA SER A 233 15.42 -9.01 1.22
C SER A 233 16.79 -8.84 0.56
N ALA A 234 16.92 -9.40 -0.65
CA ALA A 234 18.12 -9.21 -1.47
C ALA A 234 18.29 -7.72 -1.81
N THR A 235 19.55 -7.27 -1.82
CA THR A 235 19.92 -5.91 -2.21
C THR A 235 20.98 -5.91 -3.28
N THR A 236 21.11 -4.80 -4.02
CA THR A 236 22.09 -4.70 -5.11
C THR A 236 23.50 -4.44 -4.57
N THR A 237 24.52 -4.94 -5.27
CA THR A 237 25.92 -4.66 -4.94
C THR A 237 26.24 -3.16 -5.07
N ALA A 238 25.58 -2.46 -6.00
CA ALA A 238 25.73 -1.01 -6.15
C ALA A 238 25.23 -0.26 -4.90
N TYR A 239 24.07 -0.66 -4.37
CA TYR A 239 23.54 -0.09 -3.12
C TYR A 239 24.48 -0.36 -1.94
N MET A 240 24.97 -1.59 -1.80
CA MET A 240 25.94 -1.94 -0.74
C MET A 240 27.23 -1.13 -0.84
N SER A 241 27.74 -0.90 -2.07
CA SER A 241 28.93 -0.07 -2.28
C SER A 241 28.69 1.39 -1.89
N MET A 242 27.52 1.92 -2.19
CA MET A 242 27.12 3.27 -1.81
C MET A 242 26.98 3.42 -0.30
N MET A 243 26.47 2.40 0.39
CA MET A 243 26.16 2.41 1.83
C MET A 243 27.34 1.92 2.70
N GLN A 244 28.45 1.44 2.13
CA GLN A 244 29.61 0.96 2.89
C GLN A 244 30.22 1.99 3.84
N GLN A 245 29.95 3.28 3.64
CA GLN A 245 30.39 4.35 4.56
C GLN A 245 29.50 4.50 5.78
N TYR A 246 28.28 3.93 5.76
CA TYR A 246 27.24 4.26 6.76
C TYR A 246 26.90 3.10 7.69
N ASP A 247 27.20 1.85 7.32
CA ASP A 247 26.66 0.85 8.15
C ASP A 247 27.20 -0.56 7.88
N GLY A 248 28.20 -1.03 8.16
CA GLY A 248 28.57 -2.47 8.03
C GLY A 248 27.41 -3.50 8.17
N GLY A 249 26.15 -3.04 8.16
CA GLY A 249 24.96 -3.80 8.47
C GLY A 249 24.26 -4.42 7.27
N TYR A 250 24.66 -5.62 6.87
CA TYR A 250 23.83 -6.53 6.07
C TYR A 250 23.53 -7.79 6.91
N THR A 251 22.41 -8.42 6.65
CA THR A 251 21.96 -9.57 7.46
C THR A 251 22.59 -10.86 6.98
N ASN A 252 22.81 -10.98 5.68
CA ASN A 252 23.45 -12.17 5.09
C ASN A 252 24.17 -11.83 3.79
N SER A 253 25.08 -12.71 3.38
CA SER A 253 25.74 -12.64 2.09
C SER A 253 26.09 -14.04 1.56
N VAL A 254 26.07 -14.20 0.23
CA VAL A 254 26.53 -15.41 -0.45
C VAL A 254 27.45 -15.05 -1.59
N LYS A 255 28.55 -15.78 -1.75
CA LYS A 255 29.50 -15.63 -2.85
C LYS A 255 29.22 -16.67 -3.93
N VAL A 256 28.98 -16.23 -5.15
CA VAL A 256 28.83 -17.09 -6.34
C VAL A 256 29.84 -16.66 -7.39
N GLY A 257 30.83 -17.49 -7.60
CA GLY A 257 31.97 -17.15 -8.44
C GLY A 257 32.78 -15.96 -7.88
N SER A 258 32.95 -14.92 -8.64
CA SER A 258 33.61 -13.66 -8.22
C SER A 258 32.67 -12.62 -7.62
N LYS A 259 31.35 -12.87 -7.63
CA LYS A 259 30.33 -11.91 -7.17
C LYS A 259 29.81 -12.27 -5.77
N THR A 260 29.63 -11.26 -4.92
CA THR A 260 28.95 -11.40 -3.62
C THR A 260 27.56 -10.76 -3.71
N TYR A 261 26.57 -11.49 -3.24
CA TYR A 261 25.17 -11.07 -3.14
C TYR A 261 24.86 -10.85 -1.67
N TYR A 262 24.03 -9.85 -1.38
CA TYR A 262 23.76 -9.40 -0.01
C TYR A 262 22.26 -9.40 0.29
N TRP A 263 21.94 -9.55 1.56
CA TRP A 263 20.62 -9.33 2.10
C TRP A 263 20.67 -8.22 3.14
N LYS A 264 19.67 -7.38 3.12
CA LYS A 264 19.53 -6.28 4.08
C LYS A 264 18.10 -6.26 4.63
N VAL A 265 18.00 -5.89 5.91
CA VAL A 265 16.70 -5.61 6.55
C VAL A 265 16.26 -4.20 6.20
N ASN A 266 14.95 -4.04 5.96
CA ASN A 266 14.34 -2.74 5.72
C ASN A 266 12.91 -2.73 6.26
N MET A 267 12.27 -1.54 6.35
CA MET A 267 10.90 -1.40 6.74
C MET A 267 10.18 -0.31 5.95
N GLY A 268 8.85 -0.44 5.87
CA GLY A 268 7.97 0.45 5.13
C GLY A 268 6.81 -0.30 4.48
N THR A 269 5.75 0.40 4.12
CA THR A 269 4.71 -0.13 3.24
C THR A 269 5.29 -0.52 1.87
N SER A 270 6.46 0.06 1.50
CA SER A 270 7.27 -0.35 0.35
C SER A 270 7.79 -1.80 0.44
N MET A 271 7.87 -2.40 1.64
CA MET A 271 8.22 -3.81 1.87
C MET A 271 6.97 -4.69 1.95
N ALA A 272 5.88 -4.17 2.47
CA ALA A 272 4.59 -4.87 2.53
C ALA A 272 3.98 -5.08 1.13
N THR A 273 4.08 -4.11 0.25
CA THR A 273 3.52 -4.16 -1.11
C THR A 273 4.11 -5.29 -1.96
N PRO A 274 5.45 -5.45 -2.10
CA PRO A 274 6.02 -6.57 -2.86
C PRO A 274 5.75 -7.93 -2.20
N TYR A 275 5.57 -8.00 -0.89
CA TYR A 275 5.10 -9.23 -0.25
C TYR A 275 3.73 -9.66 -0.80
N MET A 276 2.76 -8.72 -0.83
CA MET A 276 1.44 -8.99 -1.44
C MET A 276 1.55 -9.28 -2.93
N SER A 277 2.46 -8.63 -3.66
CA SER A 277 2.70 -8.92 -5.09
C SER A 277 3.18 -10.35 -5.30
N GLY A 278 4.05 -10.86 -4.43
CA GLY A 278 4.49 -12.26 -4.45
C GLY A 278 3.35 -13.23 -4.16
N VAL A 279 2.47 -12.90 -3.21
CA VAL A 279 1.26 -13.68 -2.92
C VAL A 279 0.33 -13.71 -4.13
N ALA A 280 0.09 -12.55 -4.76
CA ALA A 280 -0.73 -12.47 -5.97
C ALA A 280 -0.14 -13.27 -7.14
N ALA A 281 1.19 -13.27 -7.29
CA ALA A 281 1.88 -14.06 -8.32
C ALA A 281 1.64 -15.57 -8.12
N LEU A 282 1.74 -16.07 -6.86
CA LEU A 282 1.42 -17.47 -6.54
C LEU A 282 -0.04 -17.82 -6.85
N TRP A 283 -0.96 -16.92 -6.57
CA TRP A 283 -2.37 -17.14 -6.88
C TRP A 283 -2.66 -17.12 -8.39
N LEU A 284 -1.99 -16.22 -9.13
CA LEU A 284 -2.07 -16.15 -10.59
C LEU A 284 -1.41 -17.34 -11.28
N GLU A 285 -0.38 -17.94 -10.68
CA GLU A 285 0.19 -19.22 -11.17
C GLU A 285 -0.87 -20.35 -11.06
N ALA A 286 -1.62 -20.38 -9.96
CA ALA A 286 -2.69 -21.34 -9.77
C ALA A 286 -3.90 -21.07 -10.67
N ASP A 287 -4.27 -19.79 -10.87
CA ASP A 287 -5.34 -19.37 -11.78
C ASP A 287 -4.97 -18.05 -12.50
N PRO A 288 -4.46 -18.13 -13.76
CA PRO A 288 -4.07 -16.96 -14.54
C PRO A 288 -5.23 -16.04 -14.95
N THR A 289 -6.47 -16.41 -14.69
CA THR A 289 -7.66 -15.64 -15.08
C THR A 289 -8.15 -14.70 -13.99
N LEU A 290 -7.52 -14.72 -12.81
CA LEU A 290 -7.90 -13.87 -11.68
C LEU A 290 -7.78 -12.38 -12.03
N THR A 291 -8.85 -11.66 -11.81
CA THR A 291 -8.89 -10.20 -11.87
C THR A 291 -8.43 -9.59 -10.54
N THR A 292 -8.05 -8.31 -10.56
CA THR A 292 -7.70 -7.57 -9.33
C THR A 292 -8.84 -7.60 -8.30
N ALA A 293 -10.09 -7.50 -8.75
CA ALA A 293 -11.25 -7.58 -7.86
C ALA A 293 -11.34 -8.94 -7.15
N GLN A 294 -11.12 -10.04 -7.88
CA GLN A 294 -11.10 -11.39 -7.30
C GLN A 294 -9.92 -11.60 -6.34
N ILE A 295 -8.74 -11.07 -6.67
CA ILE A 295 -7.57 -11.10 -5.76
C ILE A 295 -7.91 -10.36 -4.45
N LYS A 296 -8.52 -9.16 -4.53
CA LYS A 296 -8.99 -8.42 -3.34
C LYS A 296 -10.00 -9.23 -2.52
N GLU A 297 -10.97 -9.84 -3.18
CA GLU A 297 -11.99 -10.65 -2.51
C GLU A 297 -11.40 -11.86 -1.79
N ILE A 298 -10.50 -12.59 -2.44
CA ILE A 298 -9.79 -13.73 -1.84
C ILE A 298 -8.98 -13.28 -0.64
N ALA A 299 -8.18 -12.20 -0.79
CA ALA A 299 -7.39 -11.64 0.30
C ALA A 299 -8.27 -11.28 1.52
N LYS A 300 -9.40 -10.61 1.27
CA LYS A 300 -10.36 -10.22 2.32
C LYS A 300 -11.04 -11.42 2.98
N ALA A 301 -11.43 -12.42 2.19
CA ALA A 301 -12.15 -13.60 2.68
C ALA A 301 -11.25 -14.53 3.53
N THR A 302 -9.95 -14.56 3.25
CA THR A 302 -9.00 -15.45 3.94
C THR A 302 -8.11 -14.72 4.96
N ALA A 303 -8.26 -13.41 5.13
CA ALA A 303 -7.44 -12.59 6.02
C ALA A 303 -7.42 -13.13 7.46
N ILE A 304 -6.23 -13.17 8.05
CA ILE A 304 -6.04 -13.53 9.46
C ILE A 304 -6.55 -12.37 10.32
N LYS A 305 -7.48 -12.70 11.22
CA LYS A 305 -8.07 -11.79 12.21
C LYS A 305 -7.65 -12.24 13.62
N ASP A 306 -6.36 -12.10 13.92
CA ASP A 306 -5.82 -12.39 15.25
C ASP A 306 -6.26 -11.33 16.29
N ASP A 307 -5.80 -11.48 17.54
CA ASP A 307 -6.19 -10.57 18.61
C ASP A 307 -5.72 -9.13 18.35
N LYS A 308 -4.58 -8.94 17.67
CA LYS A 308 -4.06 -7.62 17.31
C LYS A 308 -5.00 -6.88 16.34
N VAL A 309 -5.53 -7.61 15.35
CA VAL A 309 -6.52 -7.07 14.42
C VAL A 309 -7.86 -6.78 15.11
N LYS A 310 -8.29 -7.65 16.02
CA LYS A 310 -9.59 -7.53 16.71
C LYS A 310 -9.60 -6.43 17.78
N THR A 311 -8.46 -6.20 18.45
CA THR A 311 -8.37 -5.27 19.59
C THR A 311 -7.79 -3.92 19.24
N THR A 312 -7.41 -3.68 17.98
CA THR A 312 -6.92 -2.38 17.53
C THR A 312 -7.99 -1.30 17.73
N ALA A 313 -7.58 -0.12 18.16
CA ALA A 313 -8.49 1.02 18.34
C ALA A 313 -9.13 1.46 17.01
N ASN A 314 -8.50 1.19 15.88
CA ASN A 314 -9.00 1.52 14.57
C ASN A 314 -8.86 0.35 13.58
N PRO A 315 -9.93 -0.44 13.38
CA PRO A 315 -9.89 -1.63 12.50
C PRO A 315 -9.53 -1.31 11.04
N VAL A 316 -9.81 -0.09 10.56
CA VAL A 316 -9.50 0.33 9.19
C VAL A 316 -8.00 0.21 8.86
N GLN A 317 -7.13 0.37 9.87
CA GLN A 317 -5.67 0.30 9.69
C GLN A 317 -5.17 -1.03 9.10
N PHE A 318 -5.83 -2.14 9.42
CA PHE A 318 -5.49 -3.45 8.88
C PHE A 318 -6.25 -3.81 7.60
N GLY A 319 -7.19 -2.96 7.16
CA GLY A 319 -8.14 -3.35 6.12
C GLY A 319 -8.97 -4.55 6.55
N ALA A 320 -9.00 -5.60 5.75
CA ALA A 320 -9.69 -6.83 6.10
C ALA A 320 -8.95 -7.69 7.15
N GLY A 321 -7.68 -7.40 7.44
CA GLY A 321 -6.82 -8.15 8.36
C GLY A 321 -5.42 -8.33 7.80
N LYS A 322 -4.69 -9.35 8.27
CA LYS A 322 -3.35 -9.73 7.78
C LYS A 322 -3.47 -10.73 6.64
N ILE A 323 -2.63 -10.59 5.62
CA ILE A 323 -2.63 -11.49 4.45
C ILE A 323 -2.33 -12.93 4.86
N ASP A 324 -3.11 -13.87 4.34
CA ASP A 324 -2.88 -15.31 4.44
C ASP A 324 -2.65 -15.88 3.03
N ALA A 325 -1.38 -16.02 2.67
CA ALA A 325 -0.99 -16.52 1.36
C ALA A 325 -1.46 -17.97 1.12
N TYR A 326 -1.38 -18.81 2.17
CA TYR A 326 -1.71 -20.24 2.07
C TYR A 326 -3.21 -20.47 1.94
N ASN A 327 -4.03 -19.91 2.83
CA ASN A 327 -5.47 -20.08 2.74
C ASN A 327 -6.05 -19.35 1.51
N GLY A 328 -5.43 -18.26 1.08
CA GLY A 328 -5.76 -17.62 -0.19
C GLY A 328 -5.50 -18.53 -1.39
N LEU A 329 -4.33 -19.17 -1.48
CA LEU A 329 -4.02 -20.13 -2.53
C LEU A 329 -4.98 -21.32 -2.50
N LYS A 330 -5.27 -21.86 -1.32
CA LYS A 330 -6.26 -22.93 -1.16
C LYS A 330 -7.64 -22.50 -1.71
N ARG A 331 -8.08 -21.27 -1.40
CA ARG A 331 -9.33 -20.71 -1.90
C ARG A 331 -9.33 -20.57 -3.42
N VAL A 332 -8.21 -20.15 -4.02
CA VAL A 332 -8.07 -20.09 -5.50
C VAL A 332 -8.27 -21.47 -6.12
N LEU A 333 -7.59 -22.48 -5.57
CA LEU A 333 -7.70 -23.85 -6.07
C LEU A 333 -9.12 -24.41 -5.90
N GLU A 334 -9.77 -24.17 -4.75
CA GLU A 334 -11.16 -24.56 -4.51
C GLU A 334 -12.13 -23.87 -5.47
N ASN A 335 -11.96 -22.58 -5.72
CA ASN A 335 -12.77 -21.82 -6.67
C ASN A 335 -12.60 -22.35 -8.09
N ARG A 336 -11.38 -22.69 -8.48
CA ARG A 336 -11.10 -23.30 -9.80
C ARG A 336 -11.75 -24.66 -9.95
N VAL A 337 -11.69 -25.49 -8.92
CA VAL A 337 -12.39 -26.79 -8.91
C VAL A 337 -13.90 -26.59 -8.97
N ASN A 338 -14.45 -25.62 -8.25
CA ASN A 338 -15.87 -25.29 -8.25
C ASN A 338 -16.32 -24.65 -9.58
N ALA A 339 -15.48 -23.84 -10.23
CA ALA A 339 -15.76 -23.30 -11.58
C ALA A 339 -15.78 -24.42 -12.64
N LEU A 340 -14.90 -25.42 -12.49
CA LEU A 340 -14.96 -26.63 -13.32
C LEU A 340 -16.22 -27.47 -13.01
N ARG A 341 -16.73 -27.43 -11.77
CA ARG A 341 -18.03 -28.01 -11.39
C ARG A 341 -19.24 -27.20 -11.88
N GLY A 342 -19.09 -25.85 -11.98
CA GLY A 342 -20.18 -24.95 -12.37
C GLY A 342 -20.51 -24.93 -13.88
N VAL A 343 -19.66 -25.53 -14.71
CA VAL A 343 -19.96 -25.70 -16.15
C VAL A 343 -21.07 -26.76 -16.38
N ASP A 344 -21.34 -27.63 -15.38
CA ASP A 344 -22.43 -28.58 -15.39
C ASP A 344 -22.99 -28.84 -13.96
N ALA A 345 -23.54 -27.79 -13.32
CA ALA A 345 -24.14 -27.90 -11.98
C ALA A 345 -25.37 -28.85 -11.93
N ASP A 346 -25.81 -29.37 -13.07
CA ASP A 346 -26.87 -30.38 -13.18
C ASP A 346 -26.33 -31.80 -13.39
N LYS A 347 -25.02 -32.02 -13.35
CA LYS A 347 -24.45 -33.34 -13.68
C LYS A 347 -23.30 -33.69 -12.72
N ASP A 348 -23.48 -34.83 -12.08
CA ASP A 348 -22.59 -35.46 -11.09
C ASP A 348 -21.22 -35.91 -11.64
N ILE A 349 -20.43 -34.98 -12.20
CA ILE A 349 -19.11 -35.25 -12.77
C ILE A 349 -18.02 -34.57 -11.97
N LEU A 350 -17.02 -35.35 -11.63
CA LEU A 350 -15.74 -34.88 -11.10
C LEU A 350 -14.65 -35.18 -12.13
N PHE A 351 -13.86 -34.16 -12.48
CA PHE A 351 -12.70 -34.29 -13.34
C PHE A 351 -11.47 -33.65 -12.66
N ARG A 352 -10.36 -34.38 -12.52
CA ARG A 352 -9.14 -33.88 -11.92
C ARG A 352 -7.88 -34.34 -12.65
N ALA A 353 -6.85 -33.49 -12.67
CA ALA A 353 -5.51 -33.90 -13.06
C ALA A 353 -4.87 -34.68 -11.90
N THR A 354 -4.26 -35.83 -12.20
CA THR A 354 -3.56 -36.68 -11.24
C THR A 354 -2.05 -36.70 -11.46
N GLY A 355 -1.56 -36.04 -12.52
CA GLY A 355 -0.16 -35.92 -12.89
C GLY A 355 -0.01 -35.23 -14.23
N ASP A 356 1.23 -35.18 -14.76
CA ASP A 356 1.51 -34.62 -16.06
C ASP A 356 0.77 -35.40 -17.16
N ASN A 357 -0.23 -34.71 -17.78
CA ASN A 357 -1.15 -35.28 -18.78
C ASN A 357 -1.89 -36.55 -18.31
N ALA A 358 -2.02 -36.79 -16.99
CA ALA A 358 -2.78 -37.86 -16.39
C ALA A 358 -4.00 -37.29 -15.67
N TYR A 359 -5.15 -37.96 -15.81
CA TYR A 359 -6.45 -37.45 -15.40
C TYR A 359 -7.32 -38.54 -14.79
N GLU A 360 -8.20 -38.13 -13.89
CA GLU A 360 -9.27 -38.97 -13.34
C GLU A 360 -10.60 -38.25 -13.54
N ALA A 361 -11.58 -39.00 -14.04
CA ALA A 361 -12.97 -38.53 -14.16
C ALA A 361 -13.88 -39.46 -13.34
N TYR A 362 -14.82 -38.86 -12.62
CA TYR A 362 -15.88 -39.54 -11.89
C TYR A 362 -17.24 -39.05 -12.43
N VAL A 363 -18.17 -39.97 -12.66
CA VAL A 363 -19.54 -39.66 -13.09
C VAL A 363 -20.52 -40.38 -12.19
N ALA A 364 -21.20 -39.63 -11.32
CA ALA A 364 -22.09 -40.21 -10.32
C ALA A 364 -23.23 -41.00 -10.95
N GLY A 365 -23.49 -42.16 -10.37
CA GLY A 365 -24.60 -43.01 -10.79
C GLY A 365 -24.38 -43.82 -12.10
N GLU A 366 -23.18 -43.73 -12.69
CA GLU A 366 -22.82 -44.58 -13.83
C GLU A 366 -22.17 -45.87 -13.35
N THR A 367 -22.47 -46.97 -14.08
CA THR A 367 -21.89 -48.29 -13.80
C THR A 367 -20.75 -48.64 -14.74
N ALA A 368 -20.57 -47.86 -15.79
CA ALA A 368 -19.45 -47.94 -16.71
C ALA A 368 -19.25 -46.59 -17.40
N ILE A 369 -17.98 -46.17 -17.59
CA ILE A 369 -17.61 -44.95 -18.28
C ILE A 369 -16.67 -45.29 -19.45
N THR A 370 -16.92 -44.67 -20.62
CA THR A 370 -15.99 -44.69 -21.74
C THR A 370 -15.41 -43.28 -21.93
N VAL A 371 -14.10 -43.17 -21.95
CA VAL A 371 -13.39 -41.97 -22.34
C VAL A 371 -12.99 -42.08 -23.79
N ASN A 372 -13.43 -41.12 -24.61
CA ASN A 372 -12.95 -40.94 -25.96
C ASN A 372 -12.21 -39.64 -26.11
N VAL A 373 -11.06 -39.64 -26.77
CA VAL A 373 -10.27 -38.42 -27.01
C VAL A 373 -10.14 -38.23 -28.53
N TYR A 374 -10.42 -37.01 -28.95
CA TYR A 374 -10.38 -36.63 -30.37
C TYR A 374 -9.36 -35.50 -30.56
N ASP A 375 -8.61 -35.54 -31.64
CA ASP A 375 -7.80 -34.41 -32.09
C ASP A 375 -8.67 -33.32 -32.72
N MET A 376 -8.07 -32.18 -33.07
CA MET A 376 -8.79 -31.03 -33.63
C MET A 376 -9.37 -31.29 -35.02
N SER A 377 -9.00 -32.40 -35.68
CA SER A 377 -9.62 -32.85 -36.95
C SER A 377 -10.85 -33.72 -36.71
N GLY A 378 -11.18 -34.02 -35.46
CA GLY A 378 -12.28 -34.90 -35.06
C GLY A 378 -11.93 -36.40 -35.12
N ARG A 379 -10.66 -36.75 -35.37
CA ARG A 379 -10.21 -38.13 -35.35
C ARG A 379 -10.04 -38.60 -33.91
N GLN A 380 -10.63 -39.77 -33.59
CA GLN A 380 -10.44 -40.41 -32.28
C GLN A 380 -9.01 -40.94 -32.15
N VAL A 381 -8.28 -40.44 -31.16
CA VAL A 381 -6.88 -40.77 -30.89
C VAL A 381 -6.68 -41.64 -29.65
N TYR A 382 -7.72 -41.73 -28.81
CA TYR A 382 -7.71 -42.57 -27.63
C TYR A 382 -9.13 -42.97 -27.24
N SER A 383 -9.29 -44.20 -26.72
CA SER A 383 -10.51 -44.65 -26.11
C SER A 383 -10.22 -45.65 -25.01
N ARG A 384 -10.91 -45.52 -23.87
CA ARG A 384 -10.83 -46.45 -22.75
C ARG A 384 -12.21 -46.60 -22.09
N ARG A 385 -12.62 -47.82 -21.84
CA ARG A 385 -13.83 -48.13 -21.08
C ARG A 385 -13.45 -48.76 -19.74
N THR A 386 -14.14 -48.38 -18.69
CA THR A 386 -13.99 -49.01 -17.36
C THR A 386 -15.35 -49.41 -16.83
N SER A 387 -15.39 -50.37 -15.92
CA SER A 387 -16.55 -50.70 -15.10
C SER A 387 -16.49 -49.84 -13.86
N GLY A 388 -17.60 -49.19 -13.49
CA GLY A 388 -17.70 -48.30 -12.33
C GLY A 388 -17.93 -46.84 -12.74
N ASP A 389 -18.02 -46.00 -11.75
CA ASP A 389 -18.32 -44.56 -11.82
C ASP A 389 -17.09 -43.67 -11.95
N SER A 390 -15.88 -44.26 -12.02
CA SER A 390 -14.64 -43.52 -12.22
C SER A 390 -13.75 -44.12 -13.30
N VAL A 391 -12.98 -43.26 -13.98
CA VAL A 391 -12.01 -43.65 -14.99
C VAL A 391 -10.75 -42.81 -14.89
N THR A 392 -9.58 -43.48 -14.87
CA THR A 392 -8.28 -42.82 -15.01
C THR A 392 -7.77 -43.00 -16.45
N PHE A 393 -7.21 -41.94 -17.03
CA PHE A 393 -6.61 -41.99 -18.35
C PHE A 393 -5.44 -41.02 -18.46
N SER A 394 -4.57 -41.24 -19.43
CA SER A 394 -3.41 -40.40 -19.66
C SER A 394 -3.31 -40.04 -21.14
N LEU A 395 -2.93 -38.78 -21.38
CA LEU A 395 -2.56 -38.23 -22.67
C LEU A 395 -1.03 -38.11 -22.84
N ALA A 396 -0.27 -38.72 -21.94
CA ALA A 396 1.19 -38.77 -22.02
C ALA A 396 1.61 -39.45 -23.33
N GLY A 397 2.55 -38.87 -24.06
CA GLY A 397 3.00 -39.35 -25.36
C GLY A 397 2.18 -38.88 -26.55
N MET A 398 1.08 -38.15 -26.35
CA MET A 398 0.38 -37.47 -27.41
C MET A 398 1.11 -36.21 -27.86
N PRO A 399 1.03 -35.82 -29.14
CA PRO A 399 1.55 -34.55 -29.59
C PRO A 399 1.00 -33.35 -28.78
N LYS A 400 1.82 -32.33 -28.59
CA LYS A 400 1.35 -31.09 -27.96
C LYS A 400 0.21 -30.47 -28.77
N GLY A 401 -0.86 -30.10 -28.10
CA GLY A 401 -2.03 -29.59 -28.81
C GLY A 401 -3.28 -29.60 -27.96
N ILE A 402 -4.39 -29.24 -28.59
CA ILE A 402 -5.72 -29.23 -27.99
C ILE A 402 -6.47 -30.48 -28.41
N TYR A 403 -7.15 -31.11 -27.48
CA TYR A 403 -7.94 -32.31 -27.66
C TYR A 403 -9.35 -32.14 -27.11
N ALA A 404 -10.35 -32.74 -27.74
CA ALA A 404 -11.67 -32.90 -27.19
C ALA A 404 -11.74 -34.25 -26.47
N VAL A 405 -12.12 -34.23 -25.20
CA VAL A 405 -12.33 -35.44 -24.40
C VAL A 405 -13.83 -35.62 -24.19
N GLU A 406 -14.37 -36.78 -24.53
CA GLU A 406 -15.75 -37.14 -24.32
C GLU A 406 -15.83 -38.28 -23.30
N LEU A 407 -16.62 -38.06 -22.24
CA LEU A 407 -16.93 -39.04 -21.22
C LEU A 407 -18.34 -39.55 -21.47
N CYS A 408 -18.48 -40.82 -21.88
CA CYS A 408 -19.76 -41.45 -22.15
C CYS A 408 -20.09 -42.43 -21.04
N GLY A 409 -21.15 -42.16 -20.30
CA GLY A 409 -21.80 -43.13 -19.41
C GLY A 409 -22.95 -43.88 -20.11
N SER A 410 -23.71 -44.64 -19.34
CA SER A 410 -24.90 -45.33 -19.86
C SER A 410 -26.06 -44.38 -20.13
N LYS A 411 -26.12 -43.24 -19.45
CA LYS A 411 -27.21 -42.26 -19.49
C LYS A 411 -26.76 -40.86 -19.87
N THR A 412 -25.44 -40.59 -19.81
CA THR A 412 -24.88 -39.26 -19.92
C THR A 412 -23.69 -39.24 -20.87
N SER A 413 -23.48 -38.11 -21.56
CA SER A 413 -22.28 -37.85 -22.36
C SER A 413 -21.82 -36.43 -22.08
N HIS A 414 -20.52 -36.26 -21.78
CA HIS A 414 -19.90 -34.99 -21.40
C HIS A 414 -18.66 -34.75 -22.23
N ARG A 415 -18.49 -33.49 -22.68
CA ARG A 415 -17.37 -33.10 -23.53
C ARG A 415 -16.52 -32.02 -22.81
N LEU A 416 -15.22 -32.24 -22.81
CA LEU A 416 -14.21 -31.36 -22.21
C LEU A 416 -13.18 -31.03 -23.27
N LYS A 417 -12.60 -29.81 -23.17
CA LYS A 417 -11.47 -29.39 -24.00
C LYS A 417 -10.22 -29.45 -23.16
N MET A 418 -9.17 -30.10 -23.64
CA MET A 418 -7.93 -30.32 -22.89
C MET A 418 -6.71 -29.92 -23.72
N ALA A 419 -5.66 -29.48 -23.04
CA ALA A 419 -4.37 -29.16 -23.65
C ALA A 419 -3.31 -30.16 -23.19
N VAL A 420 -2.62 -30.78 -24.12
CA VAL A 420 -1.37 -31.52 -23.88
C VAL A 420 -0.23 -30.54 -24.05
N LYS A 421 0.57 -30.36 -22.98
CA LYS A 421 1.69 -29.39 -22.90
C LYS A 421 3.03 -29.99 -23.33
#